data_a0dbebd14fe602d50c9480253514eba9
#
_entry.id   a0dbebd14fe602d50c9480253514eba9
#
_cell.length_a   1.000
_cell.length_b   1.000
_cell.length_c   1.000
_cell.angle_alpha   90.00
_cell.angle_beta   90.00
_cell.angle_gamma   90.00
#
_symmetry.space_group_name_H-M   'P 1'
#
loop_
_entity.id
_entity.type
_entity.pdbx_description
1 polymer ?
#
loop_
_entity_poly.entity_id
_entity_poly.type
_entity_poly.pdbx_seq_one_letter_code
_entity_poly.pdbx_strand_id
1 'polypeptide(L)'
;VGIIGYGTMGKSFAKKLQGFDVKQVIYHDLLHMEEDGIGTQVSLEELQATADVLSLHTPQTSLTVGMINTKFINQMKNNFWLLNTARGSAVVTDALVNGLKNNKILGAGLDVLEYESSSFENIFKAQEDNPSFSYLLGSENVLLSPHVAGWTLESHRKLAQIISEKICSTFGTSIKNKS
;
A
#
# COMPACT_ATOMS: atom_id res chain seq x y z
N VAL A 1 -9.66 2.85 -10.48
CA VAL A 1 -8.64 2.62 -9.45
C VAL A 1 -7.71 1.53 -9.92
N GLY A 2 -6.38 1.79 -9.87
CA GLY A 2 -5.32 0.82 -10.13
C GLY A 2 -4.73 0.27 -8.82
N ILE A 3 -4.54 -1.04 -8.74
CA ILE A 3 -3.97 -1.74 -7.59
C ILE A 3 -2.70 -2.45 -8.04
N ILE A 4 -1.57 -2.23 -7.34
CA ILE A 4 -0.35 -3.01 -7.54
C ILE A 4 -0.20 -3.99 -6.38
N GLY A 5 -0.22 -5.30 -6.71
CA GLY A 5 -0.29 -6.41 -5.78
C GLY A 5 -1.72 -6.81 -5.44
N TYR A 6 -2.19 -7.94 -5.98
CA TYR A 6 -3.57 -8.41 -5.81
C TYR A 6 -3.66 -9.68 -4.96
N GLY A 7 -2.80 -9.75 -3.94
CA GLY A 7 -2.88 -10.75 -2.87
C GLY A 7 -4.05 -10.49 -1.91
N THR A 8 -3.97 -11.07 -0.71
CA THR A 8 -5.04 -10.95 0.30
C THR A 8 -5.45 -9.50 0.60
N MET A 9 -4.49 -8.57 0.70
CA MET A 9 -4.77 -7.17 1.00
C MET A 9 -5.34 -6.43 -0.20
N GLY A 10 -4.77 -6.60 -1.41
CA GLY A 10 -5.28 -5.98 -2.63
C GLY A 10 -6.71 -6.43 -2.96
N LYS A 11 -7.01 -7.73 -2.86
CA LYS A 11 -8.38 -8.26 -3.00
C LYS A 11 -9.34 -7.70 -1.96
N SER A 12 -8.89 -7.60 -0.70
CA SER A 12 -9.71 -7.04 0.38
C SER A 12 -10.00 -5.55 0.15
N PHE A 13 -9.03 -4.79 -0.33
CA PHE A 13 -9.20 -3.39 -0.71
C PHE A 13 -10.17 -3.25 -1.89
N ALA A 14 -9.98 -4.01 -2.97
CA ALA A 14 -10.87 -4.02 -4.13
C ALA A 14 -12.32 -4.31 -3.73
N LYS A 15 -12.53 -5.29 -2.85
CA LYS A 15 -13.87 -5.60 -2.31
C LYS A 15 -14.50 -4.42 -1.56
N LYS A 16 -13.71 -3.65 -0.83
CA LYS A 16 -14.20 -2.45 -0.13
C LYS A 16 -14.60 -1.33 -1.09
N LEU A 17 -13.93 -1.22 -2.23
CA LEU A 17 -14.23 -0.23 -3.26
C LEU A 17 -15.63 -0.42 -3.89
N GLN A 18 -16.23 -1.61 -3.77
CA GLN A 18 -17.62 -1.83 -4.24
C GLN A 18 -18.66 -0.97 -3.51
N GLY A 19 -18.33 -0.45 -2.32
CA GLY A 19 -19.16 0.51 -1.59
C GLY A 19 -18.99 1.96 -2.03
N PHE A 20 -18.09 2.24 -2.99
CA PHE A 20 -17.84 3.56 -3.54
C PHE A 20 -18.27 3.59 -5.00
N ASP A 21 -18.56 4.76 -5.52
CA ASP A 21 -18.89 4.94 -6.95
C ASP A 21 -17.62 4.92 -7.82
N VAL A 22 -16.96 3.75 -7.85
CA VAL A 22 -15.74 3.52 -8.62
C VAL A 22 -16.11 2.95 -9.98
N LYS A 23 -15.72 3.66 -11.05
CA LYS A 23 -16.00 3.24 -12.42
C LYS A 23 -15.40 1.86 -12.77
N GLN A 24 -14.16 1.61 -12.33
CA GLN A 24 -13.44 0.38 -12.64
C GLN A 24 -12.35 0.12 -11.62
N VAL A 25 -12.13 -1.14 -11.27
CA VAL A 25 -10.96 -1.62 -10.52
C VAL A 25 -10.12 -2.47 -11.47
N ILE A 26 -8.87 -2.05 -11.69
CA ILE A 26 -7.86 -2.80 -12.43
C ILE A 26 -6.68 -3.11 -11.51
N TYR A 27 -6.00 -4.21 -11.75
CA TYR A 27 -4.83 -4.54 -10.95
C TYR A 27 -3.70 -5.14 -11.77
N HIS A 28 -2.47 -4.91 -11.29
CA HIS A 28 -1.27 -5.56 -11.78
C HIS A 28 -0.68 -6.44 -10.68
N ASP A 29 -0.39 -7.70 -11.01
CA ASP A 29 0.35 -8.62 -10.16
C ASP A 29 1.31 -9.44 -11.04
N LEU A 30 2.44 -9.87 -10.47
CA LEU A 30 3.41 -10.72 -11.17
C LEU A 30 2.87 -12.15 -11.38
N LEU A 31 1.94 -12.56 -10.52
CA LEU A 31 1.28 -13.84 -10.62
C LEU A 31 -0.04 -13.68 -11.39
N HIS A 32 -0.39 -14.71 -12.13
CA HIS A 32 -1.74 -14.81 -12.67
C HIS A 32 -2.71 -15.09 -11.51
N MET A 33 -3.68 -14.21 -11.33
CA MET A 33 -4.67 -14.31 -10.26
C MET A 33 -5.96 -14.86 -10.82
N GLU A 34 -6.63 -15.73 -10.06
CA GLU A 34 -7.98 -16.17 -10.40
C GLU A 34 -8.95 -14.98 -10.39
N GLU A 35 -9.83 -14.95 -11.38
CA GLU A 35 -10.87 -13.93 -11.49
C GLU A 35 -11.82 -13.99 -10.29
N ASP A 36 -12.05 -12.85 -9.67
CA ASP A 36 -12.95 -12.73 -8.53
C ASP A 36 -14.22 -11.90 -8.83
N GLY A 37 -14.37 -11.46 -10.07
CA GLY A 37 -15.49 -10.63 -10.53
C GLY A 37 -15.47 -9.20 -10.00
N ILE A 38 -14.38 -8.77 -9.36
CA ILE A 38 -14.25 -7.42 -8.77
C ILE A 38 -13.24 -6.58 -9.54
N GLY A 39 -12.03 -7.10 -9.72
CA GLY A 39 -10.96 -6.43 -10.44
C GLY A 39 -10.58 -7.17 -11.72
N THR A 40 -10.04 -6.43 -12.69
CA THR A 40 -9.49 -6.99 -13.94
C THR A 40 -7.97 -6.92 -13.91
N GLN A 41 -7.30 -8.07 -14.13
CA GLN A 41 -5.84 -8.11 -14.26
C GLN A 41 -5.40 -7.47 -15.56
N VAL A 42 -4.45 -6.56 -15.47
CA VAL A 42 -3.91 -5.85 -16.64
C VAL A 42 -2.38 -5.80 -16.58
N SER A 43 -1.74 -5.44 -17.68
CA SER A 43 -0.31 -5.14 -17.70
C SER A 43 0.00 -3.89 -16.86
N LEU A 44 1.26 -3.71 -16.47
CA LEU A 44 1.67 -2.51 -15.76
C LEU A 44 1.47 -1.25 -16.62
N GLU A 45 1.77 -1.35 -17.90
CA GLU A 45 1.61 -0.28 -18.88
C GLU A 45 0.14 0.14 -19.02
N GLU A 46 -0.77 -0.83 -19.06
CA GLU A 46 -2.21 -0.55 -19.14
C GLU A 46 -2.73 0.09 -17.85
N LEU A 47 -2.25 -0.37 -16.68
CA LEU A 47 -2.56 0.24 -15.40
C LEU A 47 -2.08 1.69 -15.37
N GLN A 48 -0.84 1.97 -15.79
CA GLN A 48 -0.28 3.31 -15.89
C GLN A 48 -1.04 4.22 -16.87
N ALA A 49 -1.58 3.64 -17.95
CA ALA A 49 -2.35 4.38 -18.93
C ALA A 49 -3.77 4.74 -18.47
N THR A 50 -4.33 4.00 -17.50
CA THR A 50 -5.75 4.06 -17.18
C THR A 50 -6.04 4.60 -15.78
N ALA A 51 -5.20 4.27 -14.79
CA ALA A 51 -5.48 4.59 -13.40
C ALA A 51 -5.34 6.09 -13.09
N ASP A 52 -6.28 6.61 -12.28
CA ASP A 52 -6.29 7.94 -11.67
C ASP A 52 -6.23 7.87 -10.12
N VAL A 53 -6.35 6.69 -9.55
CA VAL A 53 -5.98 6.37 -8.17
C VAL A 53 -5.10 5.13 -8.20
N LEU A 54 -3.93 5.19 -7.56
CA LEU A 54 -2.98 4.08 -7.46
C LEU A 54 -2.84 3.65 -6.01
N SER A 55 -3.09 2.37 -5.71
CA SER A 55 -2.94 1.79 -4.38
C SER A 55 -1.95 0.64 -4.37
N LEU A 56 -1.01 0.65 -3.40
CA LEU A 56 0.07 -0.33 -3.28
C LEU A 56 -0.27 -1.37 -2.21
N HIS A 57 -0.14 -2.65 -2.58
CA HIS A 57 -0.39 -3.81 -1.70
C HIS A 57 0.68 -4.90 -1.88
N THR A 58 1.92 -4.48 -2.17
CA THR A 58 3.04 -5.39 -2.43
C THR A 58 3.88 -5.66 -1.18
N PRO A 59 4.48 -6.85 -1.04
CA PRO A 59 5.53 -7.07 -0.05
C PRO A 59 6.80 -6.29 -0.42
N GLN A 60 7.71 -6.14 0.55
CA GLN A 60 9.05 -5.60 0.27
C GLN A 60 9.93 -6.68 -0.36
N THR A 61 10.35 -6.45 -1.58
CA THR A 61 11.26 -7.32 -2.36
C THR A 61 12.22 -6.46 -3.17
N SER A 62 13.23 -7.05 -3.79
CA SER A 62 14.13 -6.33 -4.71
C SER A 62 13.40 -5.71 -5.90
N LEU A 63 12.22 -6.22 -6.28
CA LEU A 63 11.40 -5.69 -7.38
C LEU A 63 10.51 -4.52 -6.97
N THR A 64 10.20 -4.42 -5.68
CA THR A 64 9.24 -3.42 -5.16
C THR A 64 9.92 -2.26 -4.45
N VAL A 65 11.17 -2.40 -4.02
CA VAL A 65 11.97 -1.30 -3.46
C VAL A 65 12.23 -0.27 -4.55
N GLY A 66 11.87 1.00 -4.28
CA GLY A 66 12.00 2.10 -5.21
C GLY A 66 11.16 1.97 -6.48
N MET A 67 10.12 1.15 -6.45
CA MET A 67 9.25 0.92 -7.61
C MET A 67 8.56 2.21 -8.07
N ILE A 68 8.02 2.98 -7.15
CA ILE A 68 7.39 4.27 -7.44
C ILE A 68 8.46 5.36 -7.40
N ASN A 69 9.17 5.48 -8.49
CA ASN A 69 10.23 6.47 -8.73
C ASN A 69 9.80 7.48 -9.81
N THR A 70 10.66 8.41 -10.13
CA THR A 70 10.40 9.44 -11.14
C THR A 70 10.00 8.86 -12.51
N LYS A 71 10.64 7.75 -12.93
CA LYS A 71 10.30 7.09 -14.20
C LYS A 71 8.88 6.55 -14.17
N PHE A 72 8.51 5.82 -13.10
CA PHE A 72 7.17 5.28 -12.94
C PHE A 72 6.11 6.40 -12.93
N ILE A 73 6.34 7.45 -12.12
CA ILE A 73 5.41 8.59 -12.01
C ILE A 73 5.21 9.27 -13.36
N ASN A 74 6.26 9.44 -14.16
CA ASN A 74 6.18 10.04 -15.49
C ASN A 74 5.48 9.12 -16.52
N GLN A 75 5.49 7.82 -16.32
CA GLN A 75 4.79 6.84 -17.17
C GLN A 75 3.29 6.79 -16.92
N MET A 76 2.81 7.26 -15.76
CA MET A 76 1.37 7.42 -15.54
C MET A 76 0.81 8.42 -16.56
N LYS A 77 -0.22 8.04 -17.31
CA LYS A 77 -0.82 8.92 -18.31
C LYS A 77 -1.62 10.04 -17.66
N ASN A 78 -2.44 9.69 -16.69
CA ASN A 78 -3.27 10.63 -15.94
C ASN A 78 -2.50 11.26 -14.77
N ASN A 79 -2.95 12.40 -14.27
CA ASN A 79 -2.62 12.82 -12.91
C ASN A 79 -3.38 11.90 -11.96
N PHE A 80 -2.77 11.54 -10.84
CA PHE A 80 -3.32 10.47 -10.00
C PHE A 80 -3.14 10.72 -8.50
N TRP A 81 -3.93 10.01 -7.71
CA TRP A 81 -3.78 9.93 -6.25
C TRP A 81 -2.98 8.68 -5.89
N LEU A 82 -2.07 8.80 -4.94
CA LEU A 82 -1.25 7.67 -4.46
C LEU A 82 -1.67 7.23 -3.06
N LEU A 83 -1.91 5.93 -2.88
CA LEU A 83 -2.15 5.32 -1.58
C LEU A 83 -1.06 4.28 -1.29
N ASN A 84 -0.34 4.43 -0.18
CA ASN A 84 0.66 3.46 0.26
C ASN A 84 0.42 3.04 1.71
N THR A 85 -0.20 1.88 1.87
CA THR A 85 -0.37 1.17 3.15
C THR A 85 0.39 -0.16 3.15
N ALA A 86 1.35 -0.32 2.24
CA ALA A 86 2.12 -1.56 2.05
C ALA A 86 3.49 -1.49 2.72
N ARG A 87 4.48 -0.90 2.05
CA ARG A 87 5.85 -0.71 2.56
C ARG A 87 6.38 0.64 2.08
N GLY A 88 7.00 1.39 2.98
CA GLY A 88 7.52 2.72 2.70
C GLY A 88 8.59 2.73 1.62
N SER A 89 9.49 1.74 1.65
CA SER A 89 10.56 1.58 0.65
C SER A 89 10.07 1.37 -0.80
N ALA A 90 8.78 1.14 -1.02
CA ALA A 90 8.23 1.03 -2.37
C ALA A 90 8.14 2.38 -3.10
N VAL A 91 8.13 3.49 -2.36
CA VAL A 91 7.98 4.85 -2.89
C VAL A 91 9.23 5.66 -2.61
N VAL A 92 9.88 6.17 -3.65
CA VAL A 92 11.02 7.10 -3.51
C VAL A 92 10.46 8.46 -3.10
N THR A 93 10.80 8.91 -1.90
CA THR A 93 10.21 10.12 -1.29
C THR A 93 10.45 11.37 -2.12
N ASP A 94 11.66 11.56 -2.64
CA ASP A 94 11.98 12.72 -3.49
C ASP A 94 11.18 12.72 -4.80
N ALA A 95 10.95 11.54 -5.38
CA ALA A 95 10.14 11.41 -6.58
C ALA A 95 8.67 11.74 -6.31
N LEU A 96 8.13 11.28 -5.17
CA LEU A 96 6.80 11.62 -4.70
C LEU A 96 6.63 13.13 -4.52
N VAL A 97 7.55 13.78 -3.79
CA VAL A 97 7.51 15.23 -3.56
C VAL A 97 7.58 16.02 -4.86
N ASN A 98 8.43 15.62 -5.79
CA ASN A 98 8.48 16.23 -7.11
C ASN A 98 7.16 16.03 -7.88
N GLY A 99 6.58 14.85 -7.80
CA GLY A 99 5.27 14.56 -8.42
C GLY A 99 4.14 15.41 -7.85
N LEU A 100 4.11 15.64 -6.54
CA LEU A 100 3.16 16.53 -5.86
C LEU A 100 3.35 17.99 -6.28
N LYS A 101 4.59 18.49 -6.27
CA LYS A 101 4.92 19.87 -6.68
C LYS A 101 4.51 20.18 -8.12
N ASN A 102 4.60 19.19 -9.00
CA ASN A 102 4.27 19.33 -10.42
C ASN A 102 2.79 18.94 -10.72
N ASN A 103 1.97 18.68 -9.71
CA ASN A 103 0.59 18.22 -9.83
C ASN A 103 0.43 16.93 -10.66
N LYS A 104 1.50 16.16 -10.85
CA LYS A 104 1.41 14.82 -11.45
C LYS A 104 0.79 13.84 -10.46
N ILE A 105 1.12 13.99 -9.19
CA ILE A 105 0.43 13.36 -8.07
C ILE A 105 -0.46 14.43 -7.44
N LEU A 106 -1.76 14.20 -7.44
CA LEU A 106 -2.76 15.15 -6.95
C LEU A 106 -2.81 15.19 -5.43
N GLY A 107 -2.44 14.09 -4.79
CA GLY A 107 -2.31 13.95 -3.37
C GLY A 107 -1.92 12.53 -3.00
N ALA A 108 -1.53 12.31 -1.73
CA ALA A 108 -1.06 11.02 -1.25
C ALA A 108 -1.61 10.69 0.14
N GLY A 109 -2.00 9.42 0.33
CA GLY A 109 -2.28 8.80 1.62
C GLY A 109 -1.19 7.79 1.96
N LEU A 110 -0.39 8.05 2.99
CA LEU A 110 0.80 7.30 3.33
C LEU A 110 0.73 6.83 4.78
N ASP A 111 0.59 5.53 4.99
CA ASP A 111 0.69 4.90 6.31
C ASP A 111 2.13 4.47 6.60
N VAL A 112 2.98 4.49 5.58
CA VAL A 112 4.39 4.05 5.62
C VAL A 112 5.26 5.01 4.80
N LEU A 113 6.52 5.20 5.24
CA LEU A 113 7.50 6.09 4.60
C LEU A 113 8.80 5.35 4.27
N GLU A 114 9.52 5.80 3.24
CA GLU A 114 10.75 5.18 2.72
C GLU A 114 11.82 4.93 3.80
N TYR A 115 11.96 5.86 4.73
CA TYR A 115 13.00 5.84 5.75
C TYR A 115 12.52 5.29 7.10
N GLU A 116 11.42 4.58 7.10
CA GLU A 116 10.88 3.97 8.30
C GLU A 116 11.89 2.97 8.89
N SER A 117 12.54 3.35 9.99
CA SER A 117 13.29 2.40 10.80
C SER A 117 12.32 1.65 11.73
N SER A 118 12.74 0.51 12.27
CA SER A 118 11.94 -0.37 13.12
C SER A 118 11.42 0.26 14.44
N SER A 119 11.62 1.56 14.65
CA SER A 119 11.18 2.31 15.82
C SER A 119 10.60 3.67 15.43
N PHE A 120 9.31 3.87 15.72
CA PHE A 120 8.57 5.11 15.47
C PHE A 120 9.17 6.34 16.14
N GLU A 121 9.82 6.19 17.30
CA GLU A 121 10.41 7.30 18.05
C GLU A 121 11.56 7.99 17.32
N ASN A 122 12.20 7.30 16.37
CA ASN A 122 13.33 7.82 15.59
C ASN A 122 12.92 8.47 14.27
N ILE A 123 11.68 8.26 13.78
CA ILE A 123 11.23 8.82 12.50
C ILE A 123 11.27 10.35 12.54
N PHE A 124 10.77 10.95 13.59
CA PHE A 124 10.74 12.42 13.72
C PHE A 124 12.14 13.01 13.92
N LYS A 125 13.03 12.36 14.69
CA LYS A 125 14.38 12.87 14.95
C LYS A 125 15.36 12.71 13.78
N ALA A 126 15.26 11.62 13.03
CA ALA A 126 16.14 11.37 11.88
C ALA A 126 15.72 12.13 10.61
N GLN A 127 14.54 12.76 10.61
CA GLN A 127 13.93 13.40 9.46
C GLN A 127 13.76 14.92 9.60
N GLU A 128 14.10 15.51 10.75
CA GLU A 128 14.05 16.97 10.96
C GLU A 128 14.88 17.74 9.92
N ASP A 129 15.95 17.12 9.39
CA ASP A 129 16.81 17.70 8.36
C ASP A 129 16.46 17.25 6.93
N ASN A 130 15.37 16.45 6.72
CA ASN A 130 14.98 16.00 5.38
C ASN A 130 13.94 16.95 4.76
N PRO A 131 14.33 17.76 3.73
CA PRO A 131 13.42 18.72 3.11
C PRO A 131 12.17 18.08 2.49
N SER A 132 12.31 16.86 1.97
CA SER A 132 11.18 16.13 1.35
C SER A 132 10.16 15.69 2.39
N PHE A 133 10.62 15.24 3.56
CA PHE A 133 9.71 14.91 4.66
C PHE A 133 9.01 16.16 5.22
N SER A 134 9.75 17.25 5.42
CA SER A 134 9.18 18.53 5.85
C SER A 134 8.12 19.02 4.86
N TYR A 135 8.34 18.82 3.55
CA TYR A 135 7.33 19.13 2.55
C TYR A 135 6.06 18.28 2.71
N LEU A 136 6.20 16.96 2.92
CA LEU A 136 5.05 16.06 3.11
C LEU A 136 4.24 16.45 4.34
N LEU A 137 4.89 16.79 5.46
CA LEU A 137 4.23 17.24 6.69
C LEU A 137 3.45 18.55 6.52
N GLY A 138 3.94 19.46 5.69
CA GLY A 138 3.31 20.74 5.44
C GLY A 138 2.29 20.76 4.30
N SER A 139 2.10 19.64 3.58
CA SER A 139 1.25 19.58 2.40
C SER A 139 -0.21 19.32 2.75
N GLU A 140 -1.13 20.16 2.29
CA GLU A 140 -2.58 20.01 2.53
C GLU A 140 -3.19 18.81 1.79
N ASN A 141 -2.56 18.32 0.73
CA ASN A 141 -3.00 17.18 -0.07
C ASN A 141 -2.25 15.87 0.27
N VAL A 142 -1.57 15.83 1.42
CA VAL A 142 -0.90 14.63 1.94
C VAL A 142 -1.49 14.24 3.29
N LEU A 143 -1.95 13.00 3.39
CA LEU A 143 -2.38 12.38 4.63
C LEU A 143 -1.30 11.42 5.11
N LEU A 144 -0.78 11.63 6.31
CA LEU A 144 0.17 10.73 6.95
C LEU A 144 -0.48 10.02 8.14
N SER A 145 -0.22 8.73 8.29
CA SER A 145 -0.57 7.96 9.47
C SER A 145 0.63 7.13 9.95
N PRO A 146 0.77 6.87 11.26
CA PRO A 146 1.98 6.30 11.83
C PRO A 146 2.00 4.76 11.76
N HIS A 147 1.92 4.18 10.56
CA HIS A 147 1.95 2.74 10.28
C HIS A 147 0.90 1.95 11.09
N VAL A 148 -0.32 2.44 11.10
CA VAL A 148 -1.42 1.90 11.91
C VAL A 148 -2.54 1.24 11.09
N ALA A 149 -2.42 1.20 9.77
CA ALA A 149 -3.47 0.66 8.90
C ALA A 149 -3.87 -0.80 9.23
N GLY A 150 -2.94 -1.58 9.77
CA GLY A 150 -3.19 -2.95 10.26
C GLY A 150 -3.49 -3.06 11.76
N TRP A 151 -3.47 -1.97 12.51
CA TRP A 151 -3.58 -1.99 13.97
C TRP A 151 -5.01 -1.85 14.43
N THR A 152 -5.77 -2.96 14.36
CA THR A 152 -7.10 -3.02 14.94
C THR A 152 -7.19 -4.14 15.97
N LEU A 153 -8.14 -4.06 16.89
CA LEU A 153 -8.37 -5.13 17.88
C LEU A 153 -8.69 -6.45 17.18
N GLU A 154 -9.43 -6.38 16.08
CA GLU A 154 -9.81 -7.53 15.25
C GLU A 154 -8.59 -8.16 14.57
N SER A 155 -7.66 -7.35 14.06
CA SER A 155 -6.45 -7.86 13.41
C SER A 155 -5.55 -8.60 14.39
N HIS A 156 -5.35 -8.06 15.59
CA HIS A 156 -4.58 -8.72 16.66
C HIS A 156 -5.19 -10.05 17.06
N ARG A 157 -6.52 -10.11 17.26
CA ARG A 157 -7.23 -11.35 17.58
C ARG A 157 -7.10 -12.39 16.48
N LYS A 158 -7.32 -11.98 15.21
CA LYS A 158 -7.21 -12.88 14.06
C LYS A 158 -5.79 -13.40 13.86
N LEU A 159 -4.76 -12.58 14.04
CA LEU A 159 -3.38 -13.03 13.97
C LEU A 159 -3.08 -14.13 14.99
N ALA A 160 -3.47 -13.94 16.25
CA ALA A 160 -3.28 -14.93 17.29
C ALA A 160 -4.09 -16.22 17.00
N GLN A 161 -5.34 -16.09 16.59
CA GLN A 161 -6.20 -17.23 16.27
C GLN A 161 -5.65 -18.04 15.10
N ILE A 162 -5.32 -17.41 13.97
CA ILE A 162 -4.82 -18.10 12.77
C ILE A 162 -3.50 -18.82 13.05
N ILE A 163 -2.60 -18.20 13.80
CA ILE A 163 -1.33 -18.84 14.19
C ILE A 163 -1.60 -20.07 15.08
N SER A 164 -2.49 -19.93 16.06
CA SER A 164 -2.87 -21.05 16.94
C SER A 164 -3.50 -22.20 16.16
N GLU A 165 -4.43 -21.91 15.25
CA GLU A 165 -5.07 -22.90 14.38
C GLU A 165 -4.05 -23.62 13.48
N LYS A 166 -3.11 -22.90 12.89
CA LYS A 166 -2.05 -23.49 12.06
C LYS A 166 -1.12 -24.39 12.88
N ILE A 167 -0.74 -23.97 14.09
CA ILE A 167 0.09 -24.80 14.97
C ILE A 167 -0.66 -26.09 15.33
N CYS A 168 -1.95 -25.98 15.73
CA CYS A 168 -2.75 -27.14 16.09
C CYS A 168 -2.94 -28.11 14.92
N SER A 169 -3.20 -27.59 13.71
CA SER A 169 -3.36 -28.42 12.51
C SER A 169 -2.07 -29.11 12.09
N THR A 170 -0.93 -28.45 12.27
CA THR A 170 0.38 -28.97 11.86
C THR A 170 0.93 -29.99 12.85
N PHE A 171 0.75 -29.74 14.14
CA PHE A 171 1.36 -30.56 15.20
C PHE A 171 0.36 -31.45 15.95
N GLY A 172 -0.91 -31.50 15.54
CA GLY A 172 -1.93 -32.42 16.09
C GLY A 172 -2.35 -32.13 17.53
N THR A 173 -2.09 -30.93 18.04
CA THR A 173 -2.50 -30.52 19.38
C THR A 173 -3.94 -29.98 19.37
N SER A 174 -4.89 -30.77 19.86
CA SER A 174 -6.24 -30.27 20.17
C SER A 174 -6.15 -29.31 21.34
N ILE A 175 -6.40 -28.03 21.10
CA ILE A 175 -6.65 -27.06 22.19
C ILE A 175 -7.99 -27.49 22.83
N LYS A 176 -7.95 -28.13 23.99
CA LYS A 176 -9.16 -28.34 24.81
C LYS A 176 -9.61 -26.95 25.27
N ASN A 177 -10.71 -26.46 24.70
CA ASN A 177 -11.40 -25.31 25.25
C ASN A 177 -11.73 -25.59 26.69
N LYS A 178 -11.09 -24.95 27.64
CA LYS A 178 -11.54 -24.85 29.00
C LYS A 178 -12.59 -23.76 29.01
N SER A 179 -13.82 -24.21 29.10
CA SER A 179 -15.02 -23.42 29.47
C SER A 179 -14.85 -22.74 30.81
#